data_596f9b884c232f2ea6d1bd2b52716ef7
#
_entry.id   596f9b884c232f2ea6d1bd2b52716ef7
#
_cell.length_a   1.000
_cell.length_b   1.000
_cell.length_c   1.000
_cell.angle_alpha   90.00
_cell.angle_beta   90.00
_cell.angle_gamma   90.00
#
_symmetry.space_group_name_H-M   'P 1'
#
loop_
_entity.id
_entity.type
_entity.pdbx_description
1 polymer ?
#
loop_
_entity_poly.entity_id
_entity_poly.type
_entity_poly.pdbx_seq_one_letter_code
_entity_poly.pdbx_strand_id
1 'polypeptide(L)'
;MAFITIFAAAVLIFSLRPDFTAPAKRRLRGFLFLTLGLSAAIPIFHLAFFSWTITENISHPALINWALGGACYVGGCLIYINRFPEKHWPGRFCIWGSSHQIWHLMVFGGIAFHFFGSLDSYHDRLMQFKSC
;
A
#
# COMPACT_ATOMS: atom_id res chain seq x y z
N MET A 1 1.56 -7.27 16.10
CA MET A 1 2.48 -7.84 15.09
C MET A 1 2.07 -9.24 14.65
N ALA A 2 1.81 -10.19 15.53
CA ALA A 2 1.45 -11.58 15.17
C ALA A 2 0.25 -11.68 14.18
N PHE A 3 -0.79 -10.87 14.35
CA PHE A 3 -1.96 -10.90 13.47
C PHE A 3 -1.61 -10.56 12.01
N ILE A 4 -0.82 -9.52 11.79
CA ILE A 4 -0.40 -9.09 10.43
C ILE A 4 0.46 -10.18 9.78
N THR A 5 1.35 -10.80 10.54
CA THR A 5 2.23 -11.88 10.04
C THR A 5 1.43 -13.12 9.64
N ILE A 6 0.47 -13.52 10.47
CA ILE A 6 -0.41 -14.67 10.17
C ILE A 6 -1.27 -14.37 8.94
N PHE A 7 -1.82 -13.16 8.86
CA PHE A 7 -2.65 -12.75 7.72
C PHE A 7 -1.83 -12.67 6.43
N ALA A 8 -0.59 -12.14 6.48
CA ALA A 8 0.32 -12.11 5.35
C ALA A 8 0.69 -13.52 4.87
N ALA A 9 0.99 -14.44 5.79
CA ALA A 9 1.26 -15.84 5.46
C ALA A 9 0.06 -16.51 4.81
N ALA A 10 -1.15 -16.28 5.32
CA ALA A 10 -2.38 -16.81 4.74
C ALA A 10 -2.59 -16.28 3.31
N VAL A 11 -2.47 -14.97 3.09
CA VAL A 11 -2.59 -14.35 1.75
C VAL A 11 -1.54 -14.92 0.79
N LEU A 12 -0.31 -15.12 1.25
CA LEU A 12 0.76 -15.73 0.45
C LEU A 12 0.41 -17.16 0.04
N ILE A 13 0.00 -18.00 0.99
CA ILE A 13 -0.37 -19.40 0.73
C ILE A 13 -1.54 -19.48 -0.25
N PHE A 14 -2.56 -18.64 -0.07
CA PHE A 14 -3.69 -18.59 -1.00
C PHE A 14 -3.27 -18.11 -2.40
N SER A 15 -2.38 -17.12 -2.49
CA SER A 15 -1.92 -16.57 -3.77
C SER A 15 -1.09 -17.55 -4.59
N LEU A 16 -0.40 -18.49 -3.93
CA LEU A 16 0.42 -19.52 -4.59
C LEU A 16 -0.39 -20.72 -5.09
N ARG A 17 -1.67 -20.85 -4.74
CA ARG A 17 -2.51 -21.95 -5.24
C ARG A 17 -2.85 -21.76 -6.72
N PRO A 18 -2.71 -22.81 -7.57
CA PRO A 18 -3.02 -22.73 -9.00
C PRO A 18 -4.44 -22.28 -9.28
N ASP A 19 -5.40 -22.69 -8.46
CA ASP A 19 -6.81 -22.29 -8.57
C ASP A 19 -7.03 -20.79 -8.40
N PHE A 20 -6.13 -20.10 -7.70
CA PHE A 20 -6.20 -18.65 -7.46
C PHE A 20 -5.60 -17.83 -8.59
N THR A 21 -4.81 -18.42 -9.47
CA THR A 21 -4.23 -17.73 -10.64
C THR A 21 -5.26 -17.49 -11.75
N ALA A 22 -6.41 -18.19 -11.69
CA ALA A 22 -7.46 -18.05 -12.68
C ALA A 22 -7.96 -16.58 -12.82
N PRO A 23 -8.24 -16.12 -14.05
CA PRO A 23 -8.72 -14.76 -14.32
C PRO A 23 -9.99 -14.39 -13.54
N ALA A 24 -10.87 -15.38 -13.29
CA ALA A 24 -12.12 -15.22 -12.52
C ALA A 24 -11.88 -14.76 -11.08
N LYS A 25 -10.75 -15.13 -10.47
CA LYS A 25 -10.41 -14.80 -9.07
C LYS A 25 -9.56 -13.53 -8.92
N ARG A 26 -9.33 -12.78 -10.02
CA ARG A 26 -8.55 -11.54 -10.00
C ARG A 26 -9.05 -10.50 -8.99
N ARG A 27 -10.37 -10.31 -8.91
CA ARG A 27 -10.98 -9.38 -7.95
C ARG A 27 -10.68 -9.80 -6.51
N LEU A 28 -10.83 -11.09 -6.23
CA LEU A 28 -10.56 -11.63 -4.90
C LEU A 28 -9.10 -11.43 -4.48
N ARG A 29 -8.14 -11.69 -5.40
CA ARG A 29 -6.72 -11.39 -5.15
C ARG A 29 -6.50 -9.90 -4.83
N GLY A 30 -7.07 -9.02 -5.65
CA GLY A 30 -6.96 -7.58 -5.43
C GLY A 30 -7.49 -7.16 -4.06
N PHE A 31 -8.64 -7.67 -3.65
CA PHE A 31 -9.21 -7.40 -2.32
C PHE A 31 -8.35 -7.97 -1.18
N LEU A 32 -7.77 -9.16 -1.33
CA LEU A 32 -6.88 -9.74 -0.32
C LEU A 32 -5.62 -8.89 -0.14
N PHE A 33 -4.99 -8.44 -1.23
CA PHE A 33 -3.83 -7.54 -1.14
C PHE A 33 -4.20 -6.18 -0.57
N LEU A 34 -5.37 -5.64 -0.94
CA LEU A 34 -5.86 -4.37 -0.42
C LEU A 34 -6.11 -4.45 1.09
N THR A 35 -6.79 -5.50 1.56
CA THR A 35 -7.06 -5.68 2.99
C THR A 35 -5.78 -5.93 3.79
N LEU A 36 -4.81 -6.66 3.23
CA LEU A 36 -3.50 -6.84 3.84
C LEU A 36 -2.77 -5.49 3.97
N GLY A 37 -2.74 -4.68 2.89
CA GLY A 37 -2.12 -3.35 2.91
C GLY A 37 -2.80 -2.40 3.91
N LEU A 38 -4.13 -2.37 3.91
CA LEU A 38 -4.91 -1.53 4.84
C LEU A 38 -4.79 -1.99 6.30
N SER A 39 -4.56 -3.29 6.56
CA SER A 39 -4.34 -3.77 7.93
C SER A 39 -3.08 -3.17 8.56
N ALA A 40 -2.05 -2.85 7.77
CA ALA A 40 -0.85 -2.17 8.23
C ALA A 40 -1.11 -0.69 8.59
N ALA A 41 -2.16 -0.08 8.05
CA ALA A 41 -2.55 1.29 8.38
C ALA A 41 -3.30 1.39 9.73
N ILE A 42 -3.87 0.29 10.23
CA ILE A 42 -4.65 0.28 11.50
C ILE A 42 -3.83 0.84 12.67
N PRO A 43 -2.58 0.41 12.96
CA PRO A 43 -1.79 1.00 14.03
C PRO A 43 -1.54 2.49 13.84
N ILE A 44 -1.31 2.93 12.60
CA ILE A 44 -1.06 4.35 12.27
C ILE A 44 -2.32 5.18 12.58
N PHE A 45 -3.49 4.72 12.13
CA PHE A 45 -4.76 5.37 12.45
C PHE A 45 -5.04 5.37 13.96
N HIS A 46 -4.82 4.25 14.63
CA HIS A 46 -4.98 4.18 16.09
C HIS A 46 -4.10 5.20 16.81
N LEU A 47 -2.85 5.30 16.42
CA LEU A 47 -1.90 6.25 16.97
C LEU A 47 -2.31 7.70 16.66
N ALA A 48 -2.75 8.00 15.45
CA ALA A 48 -3.17 9.34 15.04
C ALA A 48 -4.45 9.82 15.76
N PHE A 49 -5.38 8.90 16.05
CA PHE A 49 -6.67 9.26 16.68
C PHE A 49 -6.66 9.16 18.21
N PHE A 50 -5.89 8.23 18.80
CA PHE A 50 -5.93 7.95 20.23
C PHE A 50 -4.70 8.46 21.00
N SER A 51 -3.61 8.78 20.33
CA SER A 51 -2.40 9.31 20.96
C SER A 51 -2.13 10.73 20.49
N TRP A 52 -2.71 11.71 21.16
CA TRP A 52 -2.42 13.14 20.95
C TRP A 52 -0.90 13.46 20.94
N THR A 53 -0.12 12.68 21.67
CA THR A 53 1.35 12.75 21.74
C THR A 53 2.08 12.48 20.44
N ILE A 54 1.48 11.88 19.44
CA ILE A 54 2.17 11.52 18.18
C ILE A 54 2.09 12.65 17.16
N THR A 55 1.00 13.43 17.16
CA THR A 55 0.89 14.59 16.28
C THR A 55 1.91 15.67 16.59
N GLU A 56 2.42 15.72 17.82
CA GLU A 56 3.51 16.63 18.19
C GLU A 56 4.91 16.10 17.81
N ASN A 57 5.05 14.78 17.56
CA ASN A 57 6.34 14.13 17.36
C ASN A 57 6.58 13.59 15.93
N ILE A 58 5.58 13.67 15.04
CA ILE A 58 5.70 13.26 13.64
C ILE A 58 5.53 14.51 12.77
N SER A 59 6.51 14.78 11.93
CA SER A 59 6.45 15.92 11.01
C SER A 59 5.29 15.77 10.01
N HIS A 60 4.68 16.89 9.66
CA HIS A 60 3.65 16.92 8.61
C HIS A 60 4.12 16.28 7.28
N PRO A 61 5.38 16.47 6.80
CA PRO A 61 5.89 15.80 5.61
C PRO A 61 5.84 14.28 5.69
N ALA A 62 6.20 13.69 6.82
CA ALA A 62 6.16 12.23 7.00
C ALA A 62 4.73 11.67 6.88
N LEU A 63 3.74 12.34 7.49
CA LEU A 63 2.34 11.95 7.40
C LEU A 63 1.79 12.05 5.97
N ILE A 64 2.15 13.13 5.26
CA ILE A 64 1.76 13.34 3.87
C ILE A 64 2.35 12.23 2.99
N ASN A 65 3.64 11.92 3.14
CA ASN A 65 4.30 10.86 2.39
C ASN A 65 3.66 9.49 2.64
N TRP A 66 3.31 9.17 3.87
CA TRP A 66 2.61 7.91 4.19
C TRP A 66 1.20 7.87 3.59
N ALA A 67 0.46 8.98 3.62
CA ALA A 67 -0.86 9.09 3.01
C ALA A 67 -0.80 8.94 1.48
N LEU A 68 0.16 9.57 0.82
CA LEU A 68 0.40 9.45 -0.63
C LEU A 68 0.79 8.01 -1.00
N GLY A 69 1.65 7.36 -0.22
CA GLY A 69 2.00 5.96 -0.41
C GLY A 69 0.78 5.05 -0.32
N GLY A 70 -0.06 5.24 0.70
CA GLY A 70 -1.32 4.52 0.84
C GLY A 70 -2.27 4.75 -0.33
N ALA A 71 -2.41 5.99 -0.79
CA ALA A 71 -3.22 6.33 -1.96
C ALA A 71 -2.71 5.65 -3.25
N CYS A 72 -1.40 5.56 -3.45
CA CYS A 72 -0.80 4.81 -4.55
C CYS A 72 -1.18 3.32 -4.50
N TYR A 73 -1.10 2.67 -3.35
CA TYR A 73 -1.47 1.26 -3.23
C TYR A 73 -2.96 1.02 -3.50
N VAL A 74 -3.84 1.84 -2.91
CA VAL A 74 -5.28 1.74 -3.14
C VAL A 74 -5.63 2.03 -4.60
N GLY A 75 -5.13 3.11 -5.17
CA GLY A 75 -5.35 3.50 -6.56
C GLY A 75 -4.86 2.43 -7.54
N GLY A 76 -3.64 1.92 -7.35
CA GLY A 76 -3.09 0.84 -8.15
C GLY A 76 -3.92 -0.44 -8.09
N CYS A 77 -4.38 -0.82 -6.89
CA CYS A 77 -5.23 -1.97 -6.70
C CYS A 77 -6.59 -1.83 -7.41
N LEU A 78 -7.21 -0.65 -7.31
CA LEU A 78 -8.48 -0.37 -8.00
C LEU A 78 -8.33 -0.42 -9.53
N ILE A 79 -7.25 0.12 -10.09
CA ILE A 79 -6.92 0.03 -11.52
C ILE A 79 -6.78 -1.44 -11.94
N TYR A 80 -6.06 -2.23 -11.15
CA TYR A 80 -5.88 -3.67 -11.40
C TYR A 80 -7.19 -4.45 -11.36
N ILE A 81 -8.03 -4.24 -10.34
CA ILE A 81 -9.32 -4.93 -10.17
C ILE A 81 -10.27 -4.61 -11.34
N ASN A 82 -10.35 -3.33 -11.72
CA ASN A 82 -11.25 -2.84 -12.76
C ASN A 82 -10.74 -3.09 -14.19
N ARG A 83 -9.50 -3.57 -14.34
CA ARG A 83 -8.84 -3.78 -15.65
C ARG A 83 -8.85 -2.50 -16.49
N PHE A 84 -8.56 -1.37 -15.87
CA PHE A 84 -8.43 -0.11 -16.59
C PHE A 84 -6.99 0.08 -17.06
N PRO A 85 -6.71 0.43 -18.34
CA PRO A 85 -7.66 0.86 -19.38
C PRO A 85 -8.16 -0.26 -20.31
N GLU A 86 -7.67 -1.48 -20.21
CA GLU A 86 -7.89 -2.58 -21.17
C GLU A 86 -9.38 -2.89 -21.38
N LYS A 87 -10.20 -2.72 -20.33
CA LYS A 87 -11.64 -2.97 -20.41
C LYS A 87 -12.35 -2.01 -21.35
N HIS A 88 -11.85 -0.76 -21.46
CA HIS A 88 -12.47 0.30 -22.26
C HIS A 88 -11.93 0.34 -23.70
N TRP A 89 -10.69 -0.11 -23.90
CA TRP A 89 -10.02 -0.15 -25.20
C TRP A 89 -9.39 -1.50 -25.47
N PRO A 90 -10.20 -2.54 -25.80
CA PRO A 90 -9.69 -3.88 -26.07
C PRO A 90 -8.70 -3.87 -27.25
N GLY A 91 -7.58 -4.57 -27.11
CA GLY A 91 -6.55 -4.67 -28.14
C GLY A 91 -5.50 -3.56 -28.14
N ARG A 92 -5.75 -2.40 -27.51
CA ARG A 92 -4.83 -1.26 -27.56
C ARG A 92 -3.75 -1.30 -26.47
N PHE A 93 -4.07 -1.88 -25.33
CA PHE A 93 -3.20 -1.96 -24.14
C PHE A 93 -2.81 -3.39 -23.76
N CYS A 94 -2.67 -4.27 -24.78
CA CYS A 94 -2.31 -5.67 -24.55
C CYS A 94 -0.83 -5.87 -24.20
N ILE A 95 0.06 -4.99 -24.69
CA ILE A 95 1.52 -5.10 -24.49
C ILE A 95 2.01 -3.99 -23.56
N TRP A 96 1.65 -2.73 -23.83
CA TRP A 96 2.07 -1.57 -23.05
C TRP A 96 0.89 -0.86 -22.41
N GLY A 97 1.08 -0.40 -21.15
CA GLY A 97 0.05 0.32 -20.40
C GLY A 97 -1.08 -0.56 -19.86
N SER A 98 -0.86 -1.87 -19.73
CA SER A 98 -1.85 -2.77 -19.12
C SER A 98 -2.09 -2.43 -17.64
N SER A 99 -3.29 -2.71 -17.14
CA SER A 99 -3.65 -2.47 -15.74
C SER A 99 -2.68 -3.09 -14.75
N HIS A 100 -2.06 -4.21 -15.11
CA HIS A 100 -1.06 -4.89 -14.29
C HIS A 100 0.26 -4.11 -14.23
N GLN A 101 0.69 -3.53 -15.35
CA GLN A 101 1.90 -2.69 -15.39
C GLN A 101 1.68 -1.39 -14.61
N ILE A 102 0.52 -0.74 -14.80
CA ILE A 102 0.15 0.48 -14.06
C ILE A 102 0.11 0.18 -12.56
N TRP A 103 -0.45 -0.95 -12.15
CA TRP A 103 -0.46 -1.38 -10.76
C TRP A 103 0.96 -1.50 -10.18
N HIS A 104 1.90 -2.14 -10.89
CA HIS A 104 3.30 -2.22 -10.45
C HIS A 104 3.96 -0.85 -10.33
N LEU A 105 3.68 0.06 -11.27
CA LEU A 105 4.20 1.43 -11.21
C LEU A 105 3.67 2.18 -9.97
N MET A 106 2.38 2.03 -9.68
CA MET A 106 1.76 2.60 -8.49
C MET A 106 2.32 1.99 -7.19
N VAL A 107 2.56 0.68 -7.17
CA VAL A 107 3.22 0.01 -6.04
C VAL A 107 4.62 0.56 -5.83
N PHE A 108 5.40 0.75 -6.89
CA PHE A 108 6.74 1.35 -6.81
C PHE A 108 6.69 2.78 -6.27
N GLY A 109 5.75 3.61 -6.76
CA GLY A 109 5.51 4.95 -6.21
C GLY A 109 5.15 4.92 -4.73
N GLY A 110 4.29 3.98 -4.33
CA GLY A 110 3.92 3.78 -2.92
C GLY A 110 5.12 3.44 -2.04
N ILE A 111 6.00 2.55 -2.49
CA ILE A 111 7.24 2.21 -1.77
C ILE A 111 8.13 3.45 -1.61
N ALA A 112 8.29 4.25 -2.67
CA ALA A 112 9.10 5.45 -2.63
C ALA A 112 8.56 6.47 -1.60
N PHE A 113 7.25 6.74 -1.60
CA PHE A 113 6.63 7.63 -0.62
C PHE A 113 6.78 7.13 0.81
N HIS A 114 6.57 5.82 1.05
CA HIS A 114 6.77 5.25 2.38
C HIS A 114 8.24 5.32 2.83
N PHE A 115 9.19 5.15 1.91
CA PHE A 115 10.62 5.32 2.21
C PHE A 115 10.93 6.75 2.65
N PHE A 116 10.49 7.76 1.89
CA PHE A 116 10.71 9.16 2.26
C PHE A 116 10.01 9.52 3.57
N GLY A 117 8.77 9.08 3.80
CA GLY A 117 8.09 9.30 5.06
C GLY A 117 8.79 8.66 6.27
N SER A 118 9.41 7.50 6.07
CA SER A 118 10.21 6.84 7.11
C SER A 118 11.52 7.59 7.36
N LEU A 119 12.15 8.14 6.32
CA LEU A 119 13.36 8.96 6.43
C LEU A 119 13.09 10.26 7.18
N ASP A 120 11.98 10.95 6.87
CA ASP A 120 11.55 12.16 7.58
C ASP A 120 11.34 11.87 9.06
N SER A 121 10.60 10.78 9.37
CA SER A 121 10.37 10.36 10.77
C SER A 121 11.67 10.01 11.52
N TYR A 122 12.66 9.44 10.84
CA TYR A 122 13.96 9.16 11.42
C TYR A 122 14.73 10.45 11.75
N HIS A 123 14.72 11.42 10.82
CA HIS A 123 15.34 12.73 11.05
C HIS A 123 14.71 13.46 12.23
N ASP A 124 13.38 13.45 12.33
CA ASP A 124 12.67 14.07 13.46
C ASP A 124 13.12 13.48 14.80
N ARG A 125 13.25 12.16 14.88
CA ARG A 125 13.73 11.46 16.07
C ARG A 125 15.17 11.84 16.42
N LEU A 126 16.05 11.94 15.42
CA LEU A 126 17.44 12.36 15.65
C LEU A 126 17.53 13.79 16.19
N MET A 127 16.69 14.70 15.70
CA MET A 127 16.68 16.10 16.18
C MET A 127 16.18 16.18 17.61
N GLN A 128 15.16 15.40 17.98
CA GLN A 128 14.67 15.29 19.36
C GLN A 128 15.77 14.79 20.33
N PHE A 129 16.54 13.77 19.91
CA PHE A 129 17.65 13.25 20.73
C PHE A 129 18.77 14.25 20.94
N LYS A 130 19.02 15.15 19.97
CA LYS A 130 20.07 16.18 20.09
C LYS A 130 19.64 17.38 20.95
N SER A 131 18.35 17.55 21.19
CA SER A 131 17.81 18.64 22.00
C SER A 131 17.67 18.30 23.49
N CYS A 132 17.90 17.06 23.88
CA CYS A 132 18.02 16.60 25.27
C CYS A 132 19.48 16.58 25.72
#